data_53b108d507a3bd6baf7175388568bd0c
#
_entry.id   53b108d507a3bd6baf7175388568bd0c
#
_cell.length_a   1.000
_cell.length_b   1.000
_cell.length_c   1.000
_cell.angle_alpha   90.00
_cell.angle_beta   90.00
_cell.angle_gamma   90.00
#
_symmetry.space_group_name_H-M   'P 1'
#
loop_
_entity.id
_entity.type
_entity.pdbx_description
1 polymer ?
#
loop_
_entity_poly.entity_id
_entity_poly.type
_entity_poly.pdbx_seq_one_letter_code
_entity_poly.pdbx_strand_id
1 'polypeptide(L)'
;MSATEKTHKSAIKHIGIGAAATSAAIGAGMFALGDAAFRTACDVRSPLFIKSNKRAIEEISEQLKQQDNDEQRDAVQWFQATRQSLTTYSEDGLRLHAWVLDPDRLDPKPHLYAICCHGFCGEPQEMARYALRYARMGCTVLLPALRAHERSQGRYVGMGYLDRRDVMRWINLVVRGDPDAQIILHGNSMGAAAVMLAAGEPDLPAQVKAVIEDSGYSGISDEMRYVTKSMLRLPRIVGLPMLGAMSIICRIHAGFGLTDGDCVRATSRIHVPMLCVHGTADQLVPHEFMDRIVSAYHGRHCLTLSVTGAGHTLSSVKDPDTYWRMVQSIVEEGLRIA
;
A
#
# COMPACT_ATOMS: atom_id res chain seq x y z
N MET A 1 17.18 26.76 60.47
CA MET A 1 16.86 25.59 59.62
C MET A 1 17.56 24.37 60.20
N SER A 2 16.79 23.41 60.68
CA SER A 2 17.31 22.18 61.36
C SER A 2 18.03 21.26 60.36
N ALA A 3 19.02 20.50 60.86
CA ALA A 3 19.75 19.51 60.06
C ALA A 3 18.84 18.49 59.37
N THR A 4 17.68 18.20 59.96
CA THR A 4 16.62 17.31 59.43
C THR A 4 15.97 17.85 58.16
N GLU A 5 15.82 19.17 58.05
CA GLU A 5 15.18 19.81 56.85
C GLU A 5 16.11 19.85 55.64
N LYS A 6 17.44 19.93 55.87
CA LYS A 6 18.45 19.80 54.80
C LYS A 6 18.57 18.38 54.26
N THR A 7 18.44 17.37 55.10
CA THR A 7 18.52 15.95 54.71
C THR A 7 17.27 15.55 53.89
N HIS A 8 16.09 16.02 54.26
CA HIS A 8 14.87 15.76 53.52
C HIS A 8 14.84 16.41 52.11
N LYS A 9 15.32 17.67 52.01
CA LYS A 9 15.44 18.36 50.70
C LYS A 9 16.47 17.70 49.78
N SER A 10 17.57 17.19 50.35
CA SER A 10 18.60 16.46 49.59
C SER A 10 18.05 15.13 49.07
N ALA A 11 17.34 14.34 49.90
CA ALA A 11 16.77 13.05 49.51
C ALA A 11 15.71 13.20 48.37
N ILE A 12 14.81 14.21 48.48
CA ILE A 12 13.80 14.50 47.44
C ILE A 12 14.46 14.90 46.10
N LYS A 13 15.56 15.68 46.18
CA LYS A 13 16.31 16.08 44.97
C LYS A 13 16.99 14.89 44.29
N HIS A 14 17.55 13.95 45.05
CA HIS A 14 18.16 12.74 44.51
C HIS A 14 17.14 11.75 43.94
N ILE A 15 15.94 11.61 44.53
CA ILE A 15 14.84 10.81 44.02
C ILE A 15 14.34 11.43 42.73
N GLY A 16 14.17 12.76 42.64
CA GLY A 16 13.75 13.46 41.43
C GLY A 16 14.75 13.32 40.27
N ILE A 17 16.06 13.41 40.54
CA ILE A 17 17.11 13.25 39.52
C ILE A 17 17.14 11.78 39.03
N GLY A 18 17.02 10.81 39.94
CA GLY A 18 16.95 9.39 39.59
C GLY A 18 15.76 9.05 38.71
N ALA A 19 14.56 9.56 39.04
CA ALA A 19 13.33 9.37 38.26
C ALA A 19 13.45 10.02 36.86
N ALA A 20 14.01 11.22 36.77
CA ALA A 20 14.22 11.91 35.50
C ALA A 20 15.23 11.17 34.60
N ALA A 21 16.35 10.66 35.18
CA ALA A 21 17.33 9.88 34.43
C ALA A 21 16.76 8.55 33.93
N THR A 22 15.93 7.86 34.73
CA THR A 22 15.25 6.63 34.34
C THR A 22 14.24 6.89 33.21
N SER A 23 13.44 7.96 33.30
CA SER A 23 12.48 8.34 32.26
C SER A 23 13.17 8.70 30.94
N ALA A 24 14.31 9.40 31.01
CA ALA A 24 15.12 9.75 29.84
C ALA A 24 15.71 8.48 29.16
N ALA A 25 16.22 7.53 29.97
CA ALA A 25 16.75 6.26 29.46
C ALA A 25 15.67 5.41 28.78
N ILE A 26 14.46 5.32 29.36
CA ILE A 26 13.30 4.65 28.76
C ILE A 26 12.90 5.34 27.45
N GLY A 27 12.83 6.67 27.45
CA GLY A 27 12.52 7.45 26.23
C GLY A 27 13.53 7.22 25.11
N ALA A 28 14.82 7.23 25.42
CA ALA A 28 15.88 6.93 24.46
C ALA A 28 15.80 5.50 23.93
N GLY A 29 15.48 4.52 24.77
CA GLY A 29 15.27 3.13 24.38
C GLY A 29 14.07 2.98 23.43
N MET A 30 12.93 3.66 23.70
CA MET A 30 11.77 3.64 22.83
C MET A 30 12.05 4.31 21.48
N PHE A 31 12.83 5.40 21.47
CA PHE A 31 13.23 6.07 20.24
C PHE A 31 14.14 5.18 19.39
N ALA A 32 15.09 4.45 20.00
CA ALA A 32 15.94 3.49 19.31
C ALA A 32 15.13 2.32 18.71
N LEU A 33 14.12 1.81 19.43
CA LEU A 33 13.21 0.80 18.90
C LEU A 33 12.36 1.35 17.72
N GLY A 34 11.89 2.60 17.82
CA GLY A 34 11.17 3.28 16.74
C GLY A 34 12.05 3.49 15.51
N ASP A 35 13.33 3.84 15.69
CA ASP A 35 14.30 3.96 14.59
C ASP A 35 14.55 2.59 13.92
N ALA A 36 14.72 1.54 14.71
CA ALA A 36 14.87 0.19 14.18
C ALA A 36 13.62 -0.24 13.38
N ALA A 37 12.41 0.04 13.89
CA ALA A 37 11.16 -0.24 13.18
C ALA A 37 11.06 0.55 11.87
N PHE A 38 11.38 1.85 11.88
CA PHE A 38 11.43 2.68 10.67
C PHE A 38 12.41 2.13 9.64
N ARG A 39 13.64 1.80 10.07
CA ARG A 39 14.66 1.25 9.17
C ARG A 39 14.27 -0.11 8.61
N THR A 40 13.51 -0.90 9.35
CA THR A 40 13.03 -2.21 8.91
C THR A 40 11.89 -2.11 7.91
N ALA A 41 10.99 -1.15 8.08
CA ALA A 41 9.79 -1.03 7.27
C ALA A 41 9.91 -0.04 6.10
N CYS A 42 10.73 1.01 6.24
CA CYS A 42 10.71 2.11 5.29
C CYS A 42 12.03 2.38 4.57
N ASP A 43 13.21 2.16 5.19
CA ASP A 43 14.51 2.55 4.60
C ASP A 43 15.13 1.40 3.79
N VAL A 44 14.91 1.38 2.48
CA VAL A 44 15.41 0.32 1.58
C VAL A 44 16.93 0.17 1.55
N ARG A 45 17.69 1.17 2.04
CA ARG A 45 19.14 1.09 2.17
C ARG A 45 19.60 0.52 3.50
N SER A 46 18.68 0.32 4.44
CA SER A 46 18.99 -0.24 5.75
C SER A 46 19.27 -1.75 5.66
N PRO A 47 20.33 -2.25 6.29
CA PRO A 47 20.54 -3.70 6.44
C PRO A 47 19.37 -4.41 7.14
N LEU A 48 18.64 -3.70 8.01
CA LEU A 48 17.47 -4.24 8.70
C LEU A 48 16.32 -4.47 7.70
N PHE A 49 16.08 -3.51 6.78
CA PHE A 49 15.10 -3.67 5.70
C PHE A 49 15.45 -4.88 4.82
N ILE A 50 16.68 -4.94 4.32
CA ILE A 50 17.13 -6.00 3.41
C ILE A 50 17.00 -7.38 4.08
N LYS A 51 17.44 -7.52 5.33
CA LYS A 51 17.39 -8.79 6.07
C LYS A 51 15.96 -9.24 6.39
N SER A 52 15.12 -8.33 6.85
CA SER A 52 13.73 -8.62 7.24
C SER A 52 12.88 -8.98 6.03
N ASN A 53 12.99 -8.21 4.97
CA ASN A 53 12.11 -8.36 3.80
C ASN A 53 12.57 -9.47 2.85
N LYS A 54 13.86 -9.84 2.84
CA LYS A 54 14.32 -10.99 2.06
C LYS A 54 13.56 -12.27 2.42
N ARG A 55 13.39 -12.54 3.71
CA ARG A 55 12.65 -13.71 4.18
C ARG A 55 11.16 -13.63 3.82
N ALA A 56 10.53 -12.46 3.99
CA ALA A 56 9.13 -12.26 3.62
C ALA A 56 8.91 -12.44 2.10
N ILE A 57 9.83 -11.91 1.28
CA ILE A 57 9.79 -12.09 -0.19
C ILE A 57 9.97 -13.56 -0.56
N GLU A 58 10.90 -14.27 0.09
CA GLU A 58 11.10 -15.70 -0.14
C GLU A 58 9.84 -16.51 0.22
N GLU A 59 9.19 -16.23 1.35
CA GLU A 59 7.95 -16.89 1.78
C GLU A 59 6.78 -16.60 0.80
N ILE A 60 6.62 -15.36 0.35
CA ILE A 60 5.62 -14.97 -0.67
C ILE A 60 5.92 -15.64 -2.01
N SER A 61 7.20 -15.66 -2.43
CA SER A 61 7.61 -16.29 -3.67
C SER A 61 7.35 -17.81 -3.68
N GLU A 62 7.56 -18.49 -2.54
CA GLU A 62 7.22 -19.90 -2.41
C GLU A 62 5.71 -20.14 -2.46
N GLN A 63 4.89 -19.29 -1.84
CA GLN A 63 3.44 -19.38 -1.94
C GLN A 63 2.95 -19.16 -3.38
N LEU A 64 3.53 -18.21 -4.10
CA LEU A 64 3.23 -17.95 -5.50
C LEU A 64 3.65 -19.12 -6.41
N LYS A 65 4.81 -19.74 -6.15
CA LYS A 65 5.26 -20.95 -6.89
C LYS A 65 4.35 -22.14 -6.68
N GLN A 66 3.82 -22.33 -5.46
CA GLN A 66 2.85 -23.41 -5.18
C GLN A 66 1.52 -23.21 -5.92
N GLN A 67 1.26 -21.99 -6.38
CA GLN A 67 0.08 -21.59 -7.15
C GLN A 67 0.42 -21.30 -8.62
N ASP A 68 1.63 -21.70 -9.05
CA ASP A 68 2.08 -21.57 -10.44
C ASP A 68 1.17 -22.44 -11.32
N ASN A 69 0.25 -21.75 -12.00
CA ASN A 69 -0.62 -22.33 -13.00
C ASN A 69 -0.23 -21.79 -14.39
N ASP A 70 -0.79 -22.41 -15.42
CA ASP A 70 -0.52 -22.01 -16.80
C ASP A 70 -0.80 -20.54 -17.04
N GLU A 71 -1.88 -20.00 -16.47
CA GLU A 71 -2.24 -18.58 -16.61
C GLU A 71 -1.18 -17.64 -16.05
N GLN A 72 -0.58 -17.95 -14.91
CA GLN A 72 0.48 -17.10 -14.34
C GLN A 72 1.73 -17.14 -15.23
N ARG A 73 2.11 -18.30 -15.74
CA ARG A 73 3.25 -18.44 -16.65
C ARG A 73 3.03 -17.69 -17.94
N ASP A 74 1.86 -17.84 -18.55
CA ASP A 74 1.45 -17.12 -19.74
C ASP A 74 1.46 -15.60 -19.53
N ALA A 75 0.95 -15.13 -18.40
CA ALA A 75 0.93 -13.73 -18.07
C ALA A 75 2.35 -13.13 -17.91
N VAL A 76 3.24 -13.85 -17.24
CA VAL A 76 4.64 -13.41 -17.09
C VAL A 76 5.36 -13.43 -18.44
N GLN A 77 5.18 -14.45 -19.26
CA GLN A 77 5.75 -14.52 -20.59
C GLN A 77 5.24 -13.37 -21.49
N TRP A 78 3.94 -13.13 -21.47
CA TRP A 78 3.33 -12.02 -22.21
C TRP A 78 3.88 -10.67 -21.72
N PHE A 79 3.94 -10.44 -20.40
CA PHE A 79 4.53 -9.24 -19.82
C PHE A 79 5.97 -9.02 -20.32
N GLN A 80 6.82 -10.06 -20.27
CA GLN A 80 8.22 -9.96 -20.72
C GLN A 80 8.33 -9.65 -22.20
N ALA A 81 7.42 -10.18 -23.03
CA ALA A 81 7.44 -10.01 -24.47
C ALA A 81 6.91 -8.66 -24.96
N THR A 82 5.99 -8.01 -24.19
CA THR A 82 5.22 -6.85 -24.68
C THR A 82 5.48 -5.56 -23.93
N ARG A 83 6.11 -5.61 -22.74
CA ARG A 83 6.32 -4.44 -21.90
C ARG A 83 7.19 -3.36 -22.57
N GLN A 84 6.76 -2.13 -22.44
CA GLN A 84 7.47 -0.94 -22.87
C GLN A 84 7.79 -0.07 -21.66
N SER A 85 8.99 0.50 -21.61
CA SER A 85 9.45 1.33 -20.48
C SER A 85 8.89 2.75 -20.61
N LEU A 86 8.31 3.25 -19.51
CA LEU A 86 7.85 4.63 -19.40
C LEU A 86 8.46 5.27 -18.14
N THR A 87 8.78 6.54 -18.21
CA THR A 87 9.40 7.30 -17.12
C THR A 87 8.69 8.62 -16.90
N THR A 88 8.51 9.01 -15.65
CA THR A 88 8.04 10.34 -15.23
C THR A 88 8.80 10.78 -13.98
N TYR A 89 8.45 11.95 -13.43
CA TYR A 89 9.03 12.47 -12.20
C TYR A 89 7.93 12.73 -11.16
N SER A 90 8.20 12.31 -9.92
CA SER A 90 7.38 12.64 -8.77
C SER A 90 7.39 14.15 -8.47
N GLU A 91 6.52 14.59 -7.59
CA GLU A 91 6.48 16.00 -7.14
C GLU A 91 7.74 16.41 -6.36
N ASP A 92 8.37 15.46 -5.68
CA ASP A 92 9.62 15.63 -4.95
C ASP A 92 10.88 15.31 -5.79
N GLY A 93 10.73 15.19 -7.12
CA GLY A 93 11.83 15.11 -8.09
C GLY A 93 12.45 13.72 -8.26
N LEU A 94 11.85 12.66 -7.73
CA LEU A 94 12.30 11.29 -7.97
C LEU A 94 11.93 10.86 -9.39
N ARG A 95 12.85 10.20 -10.08
CA ARG A 95 12.54 9.52 -11.34
C ARG A 95 11.73 8.26 -11.04
N LEU A 96 10.51 8.22 -11.57
CA LEU A 96 9.59 7.10 -11.47
C LEU A 96 9.58 6.31 -12.76
N HIS A 97 9.42 5.00 -12.65
CA HIS A 97 9.37 4.07 -13.76
C HIS A 97 8.05 3.31 -13.77
N ALA A 98 7.54 3.00 -14.95
CA ALA A 98 6.42 2.08 -15.15
C ALA A 98 6.64 1.24 -16.41
N TRP A 99 5.95 0.11 -16.48
CA TRP A 99 5.80 -0.66 -17.69
C TRP A 99 4.42 -0.39 -18.30
N VAL A 100 4.40 -0.13 -19.59
CA VAL A 100 3.19 -0.04 -20.41
C VAL A 100 3.03 -1.33 -21.19
N LEU A 101 1.84 -1.86 -21.22
CA LEU A 101 1.45 -3.08 -21.92
C LEU A 101 0.27 -2.73 -22.82
N ASP A 102 0.51 -2.83 -24.10
CA ASP A 102 -0.46 -2.50 -25.14
C ASP A 102 -1.30 -3.76 -25.48
N PRO A 103 -2.63 -3.68 -25.49
CA PRO A 103 -3.52 -4.79 -25.82
C PRO A 103 -3.74 -5.00 -27.32
N ASP A 104 -2.98 -4.39 -28.21
CA ASP A 104 -3.22 -4.32 -29.65
C ASP A 104 -3.50 -5.67 -30.33
N ARG A 105 -3.03 -6.78 -29.73
CA ARG A 105 -3.28 -8.14 -30.17
C ARG A 105 -4.52 -8.81 -29.52
N LEU A 106 -5.18 -8.10 -28.60
CA LEU A 106 -6.24 -8.62 -27.74
C LEU A 106 -7.56 -7.84 -27.84
N ASP A 107 -7.82 -7.16 -28.95
CA ASP A 107 -9.00 -6.31 -29.16
C ASP A 107 -8.95 -5.00 -28.33
N PRO A 108 -8.07 -4.05 -28.67
CA PRO A 108 -7.91 -2.81 -27.94
C PRO A 108 -9.18 -1.96 -28.00
N LYS A 109 -9.60 -1.41 -26.85
CA LYS A 109 -10.65 -0.40 -26.77
C LYS A 109 -10.01 0.97 -26.67
N PRO A 110 -10.41 1.93 -27.51
CA PRO A 110 -9.88 3.28 -27.44
C PRO A 110 -10.18 3.90 -26.08
N HIS A 111 -9.25 4.70 -25.59
CA HIS A 111 -9.37 5.46 -24.34
C HIS A 111 -9.51 4.62 -23.05
N LEU A 112 -9.38 3.29 -23.10
CA LEU A 112 -9.51 2.44 -21.92
C LEU A 112 -8.15 2.05 -21.33
N TYR A 113 -7.93 2.42 -20.06
CA TYR A 113 -6.67 2.22 -19.34
C TYR A 113 -6.87 1.53 -18.00
N ALA A 114 -5.90 0.72 -17.58
CA ALA A 114 -5.81 0.20 -16.22
C ALA A 114 -4.45 0.55 -15.62
N ILE A 115 -4.42 1.13 -14.43
CA ILE A 115 -3.20 1.38 -13.65
C ILE A 115 -3.19 0.39 -12.49
N CYS A 116 -2.24 -0.57 -12.50
CA CYS A 116 -2.18 -1.65 -11.51
C CYS A 116 -0.95 -1.50 -10.63
N CYS A 117 -1.15 -1.29 -9.32
CA CYS A 117 -0.12 -1.03 -8.33
C CYS A 117 0.18 -2.26 -7.48
N HIS A 118 1.47 -2.66 -7.43
CA HIS A 118 1.95 -3.81 -6.66
C HIS A 118 2.00 -3.53 -5.15
N GLY A 119 2.18 -4.59 -4.34
CA GLY A 119 2.29 -4.53 -2.89
C GLY A 119 3.67 -4.10 -2.37
N PHE A 120 3.80 -4.11 -1.04
CA PHE A 120 5.06 -3.83 -0.33
C PHE A 120 6.15 -4.83 -0.73
N CYS A 121 7.36 -4.34 -1.00
CA CYS A 121 8.49 -5.12 -1.52
C CYS A 121 8.22 -5.89 -2.81
N GLY A 122 7.09 -5.63 -3.49
CA GLY A 122 6.75 -6.24 -4.77
C GLY A 122 7.37 -5.55 -5.96
N GLU A 123 7.10 -6.09 -7.14
CA GLU A 123 7.55 -5.57 -8.42
C GLU A 123 6.38 -5.48 -9.41
N PRO A 124 6.45 -4.63 -10.45
CA PRO A 124 5.42 -4.54 -11.49
C PRO A 124 5.08 -5.89 -12.14
N GLN A 125 6.06 -6.79 -12.27
CA GLN A 125 5.84 -8.12 -12.85
C GLN A 125 4.85 -8.99 -12.04
N GLU A 126 4.72 -8.78 -10.74
CA GLU A 126 3.73 -9.49 -9.91
C GLU A 126 2.29 -9.17 -10.31
N MET A 127 2.09 -8.00 -10.93
CA MET A 127 0.81 -7.59 -11.47
C MET A 127 0.54 -8.12 -12.89
N ALA A 128 1.42 -8.95 -13.47
CA ALA A 128 1.29 -9.44 -14.85
C ALA A 128 -0.02 -10.18 -15.11
N ARG A 129 -0.49 -11.02 -14.17
CA ARG A 129 -1.76 -11.75 -14.32
C ARG A 129 -2.97 -10.80 -14.35
N TYR A 130 -2.93 -9.73 -13.55
CA TYR A 130 -3.97 -8.69 -13.57
C TYR A 130 -3.91 -7.92 -14.87
N ALA A 131 -2.71 -7.54 -15.29
CA ALA A 131 -2.46 -6.83 -16.54
C ALA A 131 -2.98 -7.61 -17.76
N LEU A 132 -2.70 -8.92 -17.83
CA LEU A 132 -3.18 -9.75 -18.94
C LEU A 132 -4.72 -9.80 -18.98
N ARG A 133 -5.38 -9.89 -17.82
CA ARG A 133 -6.85 -9.85 -17.75
C ARG A 133 -7.41 -8.50 -18.20
N TYR A 134 -6.84 -7.39 -17.76
CA TYR A 134 -7.23 -6.06 -18.24
C TYR A 134 -6.95 -5.86 -19.73
N ALA A 135 -5.82 -6.36 -20.23
CA ALA A 135 -5.52 -6.32 -21.66
C ALA A 135 -6.55 -7.12 -22.49
N ARG A 136 -7.01 -8.28 -21.98
CA ARG A 136 -8.10 -9.05 -22.59
C ARG A 136 -9.46 -8.33 -22.52
N MET A 137 -9.63 -7.36 -21.62
CA MET A 137 -10.79 -6.45 -21.58
C MET A 137 -10.63 -5.26 -22.55
N GLY A 138 -9.49 -5.14 -23.22
CA GLY A 138 -9.14 -4.10 -24.18
C GLY A 138 -8.40 -2.90 -23.57
N CYS A 139 -7.92 -2.98 -22.32
CA CYS A 139 -7.20 -1.89 -21.67
C CYS A 139 -5.74 -1.81 -22.13
N THR A 140 -5.25 -0.59 -22.38
CA THR A 140 -3.82 -0.32 -22.24
C THR A 140 -3.47 -0.33 -20.75
N VAL A 141 -2.49 -1.13 -20.35
CA VAL A 141 -2.20 -1.34 -18.92
C VAL A 141 -0.89 -0.67 -18.53
N LEU A 142 -0.93 0.10 -17.45
CA LEU A 142 0.22 0.73 -16.84
C LEU A 142 0.53 0.03 -15.50
N LEU A 143 1.76 -0.47 -15.36
CA LEU A 143 2.27 -1.09 -14.15
C LEU A 143 3.39 -0.23 -13.55
N PRO A 144 3.06 0.72 -12.66
CA PRO A 144 4.07 1.53 -11.99
C PRO A 144 4.93 0.67 -11.06
N ALA A 145 6.25 0.85 -11.10
CA ALA A 145 7.10 0.56 -9.97
C ALA A 145 6.88 1.67 -8.93
N LEU A 146 6.34 1.33 -7.76
CA LEU A 146 6.15 2.29 -6.68
C LEU A 146 7.50 2.87 -6.24
N ARG A 147 7.50 4.06 -5.61
CA ARG A 147 8.75 4.68 -5.14
C ARG A 147 9.60 3.73 -4.30
N ALA A 148 10.90 3.80 -4.43
CA ALA A 148 11.89 2.93 -3.79
C ALA A 148 11.81 1.43 -4.18
N HIS A 149 11.08 1.09 -5.26
CA HIS A 149 10.99 -0.27 -5.81
C HIS A 149 11.51 -0.33 -7.25
N GLU A 150 12.02 -1.47 -7.64
CA GLU A 150 12.54 -1.79 -8.97
C GLU A 150 13.40 -0.64 -9.57
N ARG A 151 12.93 0.03 -10.64
CA ARG A 151 13.63 1.10 -11.34
C ARG A 151 13.22 2.50 -10.91
N SER A 152 12.21 2.64 -10.05
CA SER A 152 11.83 3.91 -9.47
C SER A 152 12.79 4.34 -8.39
N GLN A 153 13.19 5.60 -8.42
CA GLN A 153 14.04 6.17 -7.39
C GLN A 153 13.29 6.30 -6.06
N GLY A 154 14.06 6.45 -5.00
CA GLY A 154 13.59 6.64 -3.64
C GLY A 154 14.51 5.94 -2.65
N ARG A 155 14.48 6.42 -1.42
CA ARG A 155 15.13 5.77 -0.28
C ARG A 155 14.10 5.16 0.67
N TYR A 156 12.94 5.79 0.75
CA TYR A 156 11.93 5.41 1.71
C TYR A 156 10.67 4.90 1.01
N VAL A 157 10.19 3.75 1.44
CA VAL A 157 8.89 3.21 1.03
C VAL A 157 7.81 4.14 1.55
N GLY A 158 6.88 4.53 0.68
CA GLY A 158 5.85 5.52 0.96
C GLY A 158 4.63 5.00 1.73
N MET A 159 4.55 3.66 1.95
CA MET A 159 3.43 3.00 2.61
C MET A 159 2.05 3.41 2.02
N GLY A 160 1.97 3.55 0.70
CA GLY A 160 0.79 4.04 0.00
C GLY A 160 0.60 5.56 0.11
N TYR A 161 1.04 6.20 1.20
CA TYR A 161 0.79 7.63 1.43
C TYR A 161 1.59 8.53 0.48
N LEU A 162 2.90 8.32 0.33
CA LEU A 162 3.68 9.06 -0.66
C LEU A 162 3.36 8.57 -2.06
N ASP A 163 3.15 7.27 -2.21
CA ASP A 163 2.84 6.60 -3.48
C ASP A 163 1.56 7.15 -4.12
N ARG A 164 0.57 7.64 -3.34
CA ARG A 164 -0.67 8.22 -3.86
C ARG A 164 -0.41 9.39 -4.82
N ARG A 165 0.57 10.25 -4.51
CA ARG A 165 0.93 11.38 -5.40
C ARG A 165 1.66 10.89 -6.65
N ASP A 166 2.42 9.80 -6.55
CA ASP A 166 3.04 9.16 -7.71
C ASP A 166 1.97 8.52 -8.62
N VAL A 167 0.96 7.86 -8.03
CA VAL A 167 -0.21 7.35 -8.78
C VAL A 167 -0.93 8.50 -9.48
N MET A 168 -1.15 9.63 -8.80
CA MET A 168 -1.72 10.85 -9.42
C MET A 168 -0.86 11.37 -10.59
N ARG A 169 0.48 11.27 -10.51
CA ARG A 169 1.37 11.64 -11.62
C ARG A 169 1.16 10.72 -12.84
N TRP A 170 0.99 9.42 -12.61
CA TRP A 170 0.71 8.46 -13.67
C TRP A 170 -0.67 8.69 -14.29
N ILE A 171 -1.71 8.91 -13.49
CA ILE A 171 -3.05 9.29 -13.97
C ILE A 171 -2.97 10.54 -14.84
N ASN A 172 -2.33 11.60 -14.35
CA ASN A 172 -2.19 12.86 -15.08
C ASN A 172 -1.33 12.71 -16.36
N LEU A 173 -0.39 11.76 -16.39
CA LEU A 173 0.36 11.46 -17.60
C LEU A 173 -0.54 10.84 -18.68
N VAL A 174 -1.36 9.88 -18.30
CA VAL A 174 -2.35 9.27 -19.21
C VAL A 174 -3.33 10.32 -19.71
N VAL A 175 -3.95 11.13 -18.83
CA VAL A 175 -4.92 12.18 -19.21
C VAL A 175 -4.33 13.23 -20.12
N ARG A 176 -3.04 13.59 -19.96
CA ARG A 176 -2.37 14.53 -20.89
C ARG A 176 -2.13 13.94 -22.26
N GLY A 177 -1.89 12.63 -22.33
CA GLY A 177 -1.71 11.91 -23.60
C GLY A 177 -3.04 11.60 -24.29
N ASP A 178 -4.08 11.42 -23.50
CA ASP A 178 -5.43 11.05 -23.93
C ASP A 178 -6.47 11.72 -23.02
N PRO A 179 -7.00 12.90 -23.39
CA PRO A 179 -7.99 13.63 -22.60
C PRO A 179 -9.32 12.87 -22.39
N ASP A 180 -9.65 11.94 -23.31
CA ASP A 180 -10.84 11.11 -23.25
C ASP A 180 -10.62 9.79 -22.49
N ALA A 181 -9.46 9.62 -21.85
CA ALA A 181 -9.11 8.41 -21.13
C ALA A 181 -10.17 8.00 -20.09
N GLN A 182 -10.40 6.71 -19.98
CA GLN A 182 -11.22 6.06 -18.97
C GLN A 182 -10.31 5.14 -18.17
N ILE A 183 -9.99 5.52 -16.93
CA ILE A 183 -8.91 4.92 -16.16
C ILE A 183 -9.49 4.09 -15.01
N ILE A 184 -9.05 2.85 -14.92
CA ILE A 184 -9.33 1.94 -13.82
C ILE A 184 -8.10 1.87 -12.93
N LEU A 185 -8.27 2.09 -11.63
CA LEU A 185 -7.21 1.92 -10.64
C LEU A 185 -7.37 0.55 -9.97
N HIS A 186 -6.31 -0.24 -9.95
CA HIS A 186 -6.26 -1.51 -9.25
C HIS A 186 -5.00 -1.57 -8.38
N GLY A 187 -5.15 -1.94 -7.12
CA GLY A 187 -4.01 -2.07 -6.23
C GLY A 187 -4.10 -3.30 -5.35
N ASN A 188 -2.95 -3.92 -5.09
CA ASN A 188 -2.79 -5.03 -4.17
C ASN A 188 -2.07 -4.58 -2.90
N SER A 189 -2.59 -4.88 -1.71
CA SER A 189 -1.93 -4.62 -0.42
C SER A 189 -1.54 -3.13 -0.27
N MET A 190 -0.25 -2.79 -0.14
CA MET A 190 0.22 -1.40 -0.15
C MET A 190 -0.19 -0.65 -1.43
N GLY A 191 -0.25 -1.32 -2.57
CA GLY A 191 -0.78 -0.75 -3.82
C GLY A 191 -2.27 -0.42 -3.71
N ALA A 192 -3.06 -1.25 -3.00
CA ALA A 192 -4.46 -0.95 -2.69
C ALA A 192 -4.60 0.31 -1.83
N ALA A 193 -3.76 0.45 -0.81
CA ALA A 193 -3.70 1.69 -0.03
C ALA A 193 -3.33 2.90 -0.91
N ALA A 194 -2.36 2.75 -1.82
CA ALA A 194 -1.94 3.83 -2.73
C ALA A 194 -3.08 4.29 -3.64
N VAL A 195 -3.84 3.35 -4.25
CA VAL A 195 -4.96 3.70 -5.13
C VAL A 195 -6.15 4.27 -4.37
N MET A 196 -6.47 3.76 -3.17
CA MET A 196 -7.51 4.34 -2.31
C MET A 196 -7.16 5.77 -1.89
N LEU A 197 -5.93 5.99 -1.44
CA LEU A 197 -5.44 7.31 -1.03
C LEU A 197 -5.41 8.28 -2.22
N ALA A 198 -5.01 7.84 -3.41
CA ALA A 198 -5.04 8.64 -4.64
C ALA A 198 -6.48 8.99 -5.07
N ALA A 199 -7.38 8.00 -5.04
CA ALA A 199 -8.79 8.20 -5.40
C ALA A 199 -9.54 9.11 -4.43
N GLY A 200 -9.05 9.24 -3.19
CA GLY A 200 -9.57 10.17 -2.19
C GLY A 200 -8.95 11.58 -2.25
N GLU A 201 -8.04 11.86 -3.20
CA GLU A 201 -7.47 13.21 -3.38
C GLU A 201 -8.50 14.17 -4.02
N PRO A 202 -8.54 15.43 -3.59
CA PRO A 202 -9.52 16.39 -4.09
C PRO A 202 -9.29 16.79 -5.56
N ASP A 203 -8.08 16.56 -6.08
CA ASP A 203 -7.66 16.84 -7.45
C ASP A 203 -7.66 15.59 -8.35
N LEU A 204 -8.40 14.53 -7.96
CA LEU A 204 -8.55 13.33 -8.78
C LEU A 204 -9.19 13.67 -10.13
N PRO A 205 -8.55 13.34 -11.27
CA PRO A 205 -9.14 13.55 -12.58
C PRO A 205 -10.44 12.77 -12.80
N ALA A 206 -11.43 13.39 -13.45
CA ALA A 206 -12.71 12.78 -13.79
C ALA A 206 -12.59 11.56 -14.71
N GLN A 207 -11.44 11.38 -15.34
CA GLN A 207 -11.10 10.23 -16.17
C GLN A 207 -10.93 8.93 -15.36
N VAL A 208 -10.74 9.00 -14.03
CA VAL A 208 -10.79 7.81 -13.18
C VAL A 208 -12.23 7.36 -13.03
N LYS A 209 -12.51 6.10 -13.40
CA LYS A 209 -13.87 5.55 -13.50
C LYS A 209 -14.19 4.48 -12.46
N ALA A 210 -13.20 3.74 -12.00
CA ALA A 210 -13.38 2.70 -10.99
C ALA A 210 -12.10 2.50 -10.16
N VAL A 211 -12.28 2.02 -8.93
CA VAL A 211 -11.20 1.65 -8.02
C VAL A 211 -11.40 0.21 -7.56
N ILE A 212 -10.38 -0.62 -7.70
CA ILE A 212 -10.32 -1.97 -7.15
C ILE A 212 -9.21 -1.98 -6.09
N GLU A 213 -9.58 -2.25 -4.85
CA GLU A 213 -8.65 -2.53 -3.78
C GLU A 213 -8.68 -4.01 -3.43
N ASP A 214 -7.54 -4.68 -3.44
CA ASP A 214 -7.38 -6.09 -3.08
C ASP A 214 -6.43 -6.21 -1.88
N SER A 215 -6.96 -6.68 -0.75
CA SER A 215 -6.22 -6.93 0.49
C SER A 215 -5.53 -5.68 1.06
N GLY A 216 -6.15 -4.50 0.89
CA GLY A 216 -5.66 -3.23 1.41
C GLY A 216 -5.88 -3.08 2.91
N TYR A 217 -5.05 -2.25 3.55
CA TYR A 217 -5.22 -1.94 4.98
C TYR A 217 -6.03 -0.66 5.20
N SER A 218 -6.69 -0.59 6.35
CA SER A 218 -7.52 0.57 6.75
C SER A 218 -6.73 1.85 7.00
N GLY A 219 -5.42 1.73 7.23
CA GLY A 219 -4.47 2.82 7.40
C GLY A 219 -3.11 2.32 7.88
N ILE A 220 -2.05 3.08 7.61
CA ILE A 220 -0.67 2.70 8.00
C ILE A 220 -0.57 2.46 9.52
N SER A 221 -1.22 3.32 10.31
CA SER A 221 -1.20 3.21 11.78
C SER A 221 -1.87 1.91 12.26
N ASP A 222 -2.94 1.48 11.61
CA ASP A 222 -3.66 0.26 11.98
C ASP A 222 -2.86 -0.97 11.60
N GLU A 223 -2.29 -0.98 10.40
CA GLU A 223 -1.43 -2.04 9.92
C GLU A 223 -0.19 -2.21 10.83
N MET A 224 0.49 -1.12 11.15
CA MET A 224 1.66 -1.16 12.04
C MET A 224 1.28 -1.64 13.46
N ARG A 225 0.10 -1.29 13.97
CA ARG A 225 -0.41 -1.82 15.24
C ARG A 225 -0.67 -3.32 15.18
N TYR A 226 -1.27 -3.78 14.07
CA TYR A 226 -1.53 -5.20 13.87
C TYR A 226 -0.21 -5.99 13.80
N VAL A 227 0.74 -5.57 12.99
CA VAL A 227 2.06 -6.18 12.88
C VAL A 227 2.75 -6.23 14.25
N THR A 228 2.75 -5.12 14.98
CA THR A 228 3.39 -5.03 16.30
C THR A 228 2.75 -5.98 17.31
N LYS A 229 1.41 -6.05 17.34
CA LYS A 229 0.66 -6.87 18.29
C LYS A 229 0.67 -8.35 17.91
N SER A 230 0.37 -8.67 16.65
CA SER A 230 0.05 -10.03 16.21
C SER A 230 1.26 -10.77 15.66
N MET A 231 2.13 -10.10 14.91
CA MET A 231 3.32 -10.71 14.33
C MET A 231 4.53 -10.62 15.26
N LEU A 232 4.82 -9.42 15.80
CA LEU A 232 5.94 -9.22 16.73
C LEU A 232 5.60 -9.57 18.18
N ARG A 233 4.32 -9.75 18.51
CA ARG A 233 3.79 -10.10 19.85
C ARG A 233 4.27 -9.16 20.95
N LEU A 234 4.48 -7.88 20.63
CA LEU A 234 4.92 -6.89 21.59
C LEU A 234 3.76 -6.44 22.50
N PRO A 235 3.99 -6.33 23.83
CA PRO A 235 3.01 -5.74 24.74
C PRO A 235 2.68 -4.29 24.35
N ARG A 236 1.42 -3.87 24.50
CA ARG A 236 0.98 -2.51 24.14
C ARG A 236 1.82 -1.40 24.77
N ILE A 237 2.30 -1.61 26.01
CA ILE A 237 3.14 -0.66 26.75
C ILE A 237 4.48 -0.41 26.04
N VAL A 238 4.97 -1.34 25.23
CA VAL A 238 6.19 -1.20 24.41
C VAL A 238 5.83 -0.79 22.99
N GLY A 239 4.86 -1.47 22.38
CA GLY A 239 4.50 -1.29 20.97
C GLY A 239 3.97 0.10 20.65
N LEU A 240 3.09 0.68 21.48
CA LEU A 240 2.51 2.00 21.19
C LEU A 240 3.55 3.15 21.27
N PRO A 241 4.40 3.24 22.31
CA PRO A 241 5.47 4.25 22.32
C PRO A 241 6.49 4.07 21.19
N MET A 242 6.83 2.82 20.85
CA MET A 242 7.70 2.50 19.71
C MET A 242 7.11 3.02 18.39
N LEU A 243 5.81 2.77 18.13
CA LEU A 243 5.13 3.28 16.93
C LEU A 243 5.01 4.80 16.93
N GLY A 244 4.83 5.43 18.10
CA GLY A 244 4.89 6.87 18.25
C GLY A 244 6.25 7.44 17.84
N ALA A 245 7.34 6.84 18.31
CA ALA A 245 8.70 7.21 17.93
C ALA A 245 8.95 6.96 16.44
N MET A 246 8.53 5.79 15.90
CA MET A 246 8.60 5.48 14.48
C MET A 246 7.88 6.54 13.64
N SER A 247 6.69 6.97 14.05
CA SER A 247 5.91 7.99 13.34
C SER A 247 6.64 9.35 13.27
N ILE A 248 7.30 9.74 14.36
CA ILE A 248 8.12 10.97 14.39
C ILE A 248 9.32 10.83 13.44
N ILE A 249 9.99 9.69 13.47
CA ILE A 249 11.16 9.40 12.64
C ILE A 249 10.78 9.36 11.15
N CYS A 250 9.65 8.72 10.80
CA CYS A 250 9.08 8.75 9.46
C CYS A 250 8.85 10.18 8.98
N ARG A 251 8.29 11.05 9.85
CA ARG A 251 8.03 12.45 9.50
C ARG A 251 9.31 13.24 9.24
N ILE A 252 10.35 12.99 10.02
CA ILE A 252 11.65 13.68 9.87
C ILE A 252 12.38 13.23 8.60
N HIS A 253 12.39 11.92 8.30
CA HIS A 253 13.19 11.36 7.22
C HIS A 253 12.43 11.19 5.90
N ALA A 254 11.17 10.77 5.97
CA ALA A 254 10.35 10.45 4.81
C ALA A 254 9.22 11.45 4.54
N GLY A 255 9.01 12.44 5.41
CA GLY A 255 8.02 13.50 5.21
C GLY A 255 6.58 13.11 5.58
N PHE A 256 6.34 11.93 6.17
CA PHE A 256 5.01 11.51 6.60
C PHE A 256 5.02 10.82 7.96
N GLY A 257 3.92 10.88 8.70
CA GLY A 257 3.71 10.11 9.92
C GLY A 257 2.75 8.93 9.68
N LEU A 258 2.73 7.96 10.58
CA LEU A 258 1.90 6.75 10.43
C LEU A 258 0.39 7.05 10.36
N THR A 259 -0.05 8.19 10.87
CA THR A 259 -1.47 8.62 10.85
C THR A 259 -1.88 9.32 9.56
N ASP A 260 -0.93 9.68 8.69
CA ASP A 260 -1.24 10.43 7.47
C ASP A 260 -1.87 9.54 6.39
N GLY A 261 -1.47 8.27 6.31
CA GLY A 261 -2.02 7.28 5.39
C GLY A 261 -3.27 6.58 5.94
N ASP A 262 -4.33 7.33 6.15
CA ASP A 262 -5.63 6.86 6.62
C ASP A 262 -6.52 6.54 5.40
N CYS A 263 -6.60 5.25 5.04
CA CYS A 263 -7.38 4.77 3.90
C CYS A 263 -8.89 4.87 4.17
N VAL A 264 -9.35 4.71 5.40
CA VAL A 264 -10.76 4.89 5.78
C VAL A 264 -11.19 6.33 5.49
N ARG A 265 -10.39 7.31 5.93
CA ARG A 265 -10.65 8.72 5.64
C ARG A 265 -10.57 9.04 4.15
N ALA A 266 -9.66 8.43 3.40
CA ALA A 266 -9.58 8.61 1.95
C ALA A 266 -10.81 8.05 1.27
N THR A 267 -11.23 6.82 1.63
CA THR A 267 -12.40 6.14 1.07
C THR A 267 -13.69 6.94 1.26
N SER A 268 -13.85 7.68 2.37
CA SER A 268 -15.02 8.54 2.55
C SER A 268 -15.15 9.67 1.52
N ARG A 269 -14.11 9.93 0.74
CA ARG A 269 -14.08 10.94 -0.34
C ARG A 269 -14.07 10.34 -1.74
N ILE A 270 -14.06 9.00 -1.86
CA ILE A 270 -14.15 8.32 -3.15
C ILE A 270 -15.60 8.34 -3.63
N HIS A 271 -15.81 8.84 -4.85
CA HIS A 271 -17.14 8.94 -5.45
C HIS A 271 -17.34 8.01 -6.65
N VAL A 272 -16.26 7.50 -7.23
CA VAL A 272 -16.29 6.53 -8.33
C VAL A 272 -16.62 5.13 -7.80
N PRO A 273 -17.24 4.25 -8.61
CA PRO A 273 -17.48 2.86 -8.24
C PRO A 273 -16.26 2.17 -7.67
N MET A 274 -16.45 1.38 -6.62
CA MET A 274 -15.36 0.74 -5.88
C MET A 274 -15.65 -0.75 -5.66
N LEU A 275 -14.64 -1.60 -5.85
CA LEU A 275 -14.65 -3.00 -5.45
C LEU A 275 -13.62 -3.22 -4.37
N CYS A 276 -14.07 -3.77 -3.23
CA CYS A 276 -13.20 -4.19 -2.13
C CYS A 276 -13.12 -5.71 -2.10
N VAL A 277 -11.91 -6.25 -2.17
CA VAL A 277 -11.66 -7.70 -2.16
C VAL A 277 -10.74 -8.06 -1.01
N HIS A 278 -11.06 -9.15 -0.30
CA HIS A 278 -10.19 -9.64 0.77
C HIS A 278 -10.31 -11.16 0.98
N GLY A 279 -9.19 -11.80 1.24
CA GLY A 279 -9.17 -13.21 1.63
C GLY A 279 -9.50 -13.39 3.12
N THR A 280 -10.37 -14.36 3.46
CA THR A 280 -10.76 -14.57 4.88
C THR A 280 -9.67 -15.24 5.71
N ALA A 281 -8.64 -15.81 5.10
CA ALA A 281 -7.47 -16.39 5.76
C ALA A 281 -6.21 -15.51 5.68
N ASP A 282 -6.38 -14.22 5.38
CA ASP A 282 -5.28 -13.26 5.35
C ASP A 282 -4.73 -13.04 6.76
N GLN A 283 -3.46 -13.40 6.96
CA GLN A 283 -2.76 -13.26 8.23
C GLN A 283 -1.84 -12.04 8.26
N LEU A 284 -1.63 -11.39 7.10
CA LEU A 284 -0.78 -10.22 6.99
C LEU A 284 -1.58 -8.93 7.18
N VAL A 285 -2.69 -8.81 6.46
CA VAL A 285 -3.65 -7.70 6.58
C VAL A 285 -4.99 -8.27 7.03
N PRO A 286 -5.50 -7.90 8.22
CA PRO A 286 -6.74 -8.48 8.74
C PRO A 286 -7.96 -8.20 7.85
N HIS A 287 -8.76 -9.22 7.56
CA HIS A 287 -9.99 -9.10 6.79
C HIS A 287 -10.94 -8.01 7.34
N GLU A 288 -10.98 -7.79 8.66
CA GLU A 288 -11.78 -6.75 9.32
C GLU A 288 -11.44 -5.32 8.85
N PHE A 289 -10.28 -5.11 8.22
CA PHE A 289 -9.93 -3.81 7.64
C PHE A 289 -10.78 -3.48 6.42
N MET A 290 -11.15 -4.47 5.62
CA MET A 290 -12.09 -4.28 4.52
C MET A 290 -13.45 -3.77 5.02
N ASP A 291 -13.98 -4.30 6.14
CA ASP A 291 -15.26 -3.85 6.70
C ASP A 291 -15.22 -2.36 7.09
N ARG A 292 -14.08 -1.90 7.62
CA ARG A 292 -13.88 -0.49 7.98
C ARG A 292 -13.78 0.41 6.74
N ILE A 293 -13.10 -0.06 5.70
CA ILE A 293 -12.98 0.65 4.41
C ILE A 293 -14.37 0.78 3.78
N VAL A 294 -15.09 -0.33 3.64
CA VAL A 294 -16.44 -0.37 3.05
C VAL A 294 -17.42 0.52 3.81
N SER A 295 -17.39 0.49 5.15
CA SER A 295 -18.26 1.32 5.98
C SER A 295 -18.03 2.82 5.83
N ALA A 296 -16.86 3.23 5.36
CA ALA A 296 -16.51 4.63 5.13
C ALA A 296 -16.86 5.11 3.71
N TYR A 297 -17.19 4.21 2.79
CA TYR A 297 -17.50 4.60 1.42
C TYR A 297 -18.89 5.21 1.33
N HIS A 298 -18.97 6.40 0.72
CA HIS A 298 -20.22 7.15 0.54
C HIS A 298 -20.55 7.43 -0.94
N GLY A 299 -19.83 6.78 -1.87
CA GLY A 299 -20.09 6.87 -3.30
C GLY A 299 -21.35 6.10 -3.73
N ARG A 300 -21.58 6.02 -5.03
CA ARG A 300 -22.83 5.44 -5.56
C ARG A 300 -22.86 3.92 -5.59
N HIS A 301 -21.71 3.27 -5.73
CA HIS A 301 -21.66 1.83 -5.96
C HIS A 301 -20.40 1.22 -5.35
N CYS A 302 -20.57 0.35 -4.36
CA CYS A 302 -19.50 -0.42 -3.76
C CYS A 302 -19.86 -1.91 -3.79
N LEU A 303 -18.98 -2.70 -4.38
CA LEU A 303 -19.05 -4.16 -4.32
C LEU A 303 -18.02 -4.69 -3.32
N THR A 304 -18.33 -5.80 -2.69
CA THR A 304 -17.42 -6.48 -1.75
C THR A 304 -17.29 -7.95 -2.11
N LEU A 305 -16.07 -8.48 -2.01
CA LEU A 305 -15.79 -9.89 -2.22
C LEU A 305 -14.89 -10.42 -1.10
N SER A 306 -15.47 -11.23 -0.22
CA SER A 306 -14.74 -12.03 0.76
C SER A 306 -14.49 -13.43 0.21
N VAL A 307 -13.22 -13.77 -0.10
CA VAL A 307 -12.87 -15.09 -0.65
C VAL A 307 -12.50 -16.03 0.47
N THR A 308 -13.35 -17.03 0.70
CA THR A 308 -13.17 -18.01 1.78
C THR A 308 -11.87 -18.80 1.63
N GLY A 309 -11.03 -18.77 2.67
CA GLY A 309 -9.77 -19.48 2.74
C GLY A 309 -8.66 -18.93 1.83
N ALA A 310 -8.86 -17.78 1.19
CA ALA A 310 -7.78 -17.09 0.51
C ALA A 310 -6.87 -16.37 1.52
N GLY A 311 -5.56 -16.49 1.32
CA GLY A 311 -4.54 -15.72 2.02
C GLY A 311 -4.37 -14.33 1.42
N HIS A 312 -3.31 -13.61 1.86
CA HIS A 312 -3.00 -12.27 1.41
C HIS A 312 -2.81 -12.19 -0.12
N THR A 313 -3.57 -11.33 -0.80
CA THR A 313 -3.55 -11.10 -2.26
C THR A 313 -3.81 -12.36 -3.11
N LEU A 314 -4.37 -13.41 -2.52
CA LEU A 314 -4.61 -14.68 -3.20
C LEU A 314 -6.06 -14.87 -3.66
N SER A 315 -6.90 -13.86 -3.49
CA SER A 315 -8.33 -13.91 -3.85
C SER A 315 -8.53 -14.21 -5.33
N SER A 316 -7.78 -13.56 -6.21
CA SER A 316 -7.86 -13.73 -7.67
C SER A 316 -7.36 -15.09 -8.18
N VAL A 317 -6.63 -15.83 -7.34
CA VAL A 317 -6.15 -17.20 -7.66
C VAL A 317 -7.09 -18.24 -7.08
N LYS A 318 -7.61 -17.99 -5.88
CA LYS A 318 -8.46 -18.92 -5.15
C LYS A 318 -9.87 -19.05 -5.76
N ASP A 319 -10.43 -17.94 -6.22
CA ASP A 319 -11.73 -17.89 -6.91
C ASP A 319 -11.66 -16.91 -8.09
N PRO A 320 -10.95 -17.32 -9.18
CA PRO A 320 -10.73 -16.45 -10.33
C PRO A 320 -12.03 -16.05 -11.03
N ASP A 321 -13.00 -16.93 -11.13
CA ASP A 321 -14.24 -16.69 -11.88
C ASP A 321 -15.10 -15.62 -11.19
N THR A 322 -15.28 -15.71 -9.87
CA THR A 322 -16.02 -14.71 -9.12
C THR A 322 -15.25 -13.40 -9.06
N TYR A 323 -13.96 -13.46 -8.82
CA TYR A 323 -13.09 -12.29 -8.77
C TYR A 323 -13.22 -11.43 -10.06
N TRP A 324 -12.96 -12.04 -11.21
CA TRP A 324 -12.94 -11.32 -12.48
C TRP A 324 -14.32 -10.92 -12.96
N ARG A 325 -15.37 -11.67 -12.65
CA ARG A 325 -16.77 -11.25 -12.89
C ARG A 325 -17.11 -9.99 -12.10
N MET A 326 -16.68 -9.89 -10.83
CA MET A 326 -16.92 -8.68 -10.02
C MET A 326 -16.06 -7.51 -10.47
N VAL A 327 -14.80 -7.73 -10.86
CA VAL A 327 -13.97 -6.70 -11.48
C VAL A 327 -14.64 -6.17 -12.76
N GLN A 328 -15.09 -7.05 -13.63
CA GLN A 328 -15.80 -6.63 -14.85
C GLN A 328 -17.05 -5.83 -14.53
N SER A 329 -17.86 -6.27 -13.58
CA SER A 329 -19.09 -5.58 -13.16
C SER A 329 -18.81 -4.15 -12.68
N ILE A 330 -17.77 -3.94 -11.84
CA ILE A 330 -17.45 -2.60 -11.33
C ILE A 330 -16.85 -1.70 -12.40
N VAL A 331 -16.10 -2.25 -13.34
CA VAL A 331 -15.56 -1.53 -14.50
C VAL A 331 -16.68 -1.07 -15.41
N GLU A 332 -17.61 -1.97 -15.78
CA GLU A 332 -18.78 -1.63 -16.61
C GLU A 332 -19.66 -0.56 -15.96
N GLU A 333 -19.83 -0.62 -14.63
CA GLU A 333 -20.56 0.41 -13.89
C GLU A 333 -19.85 1.77 -13.96
N GLY A 334 -18.52 1.80 -13.76
CA GLY A 334 -17.73 3.02 -13.86
C GLY A 334 -17.77 3.66 -15.25
N LEU A 335 -17.73 2.83 -16.30
CA LEU A 335 -17.79 3.29 -17.68
C LEU A 335 -19.20 3.79 -18.09
N ARG A 336 -20.27 3.30 -17.43
CA ARG A 336 -21.66 3.68 -17.73
C ARG A 336 -22.07 4.98 -17.07
N ILE A 337 -21.51 5.30 -15.90
CA ILE A 337 -21.81 6.52 -15.13
C ILE A 337 -21.03 7.73 -15.69
N ALA A 338 -20.09 7.50 -16.59
CA ALA A 338 -19.16 8.49 -17.14
C ALA A 338 -19.79 9.47 -18.15
#